data_aa08219c2b3a6f5075f209d426e60fce
#
_entry.id   aa08219c2b3a6f5075f209d426e60fce
#
_cell.length_a   1.000
_cell.length_b   1.000
_cell.length_c   1.000
_cell.angle_alpha   90.00
_cell.angle_beta   90.00
_cell.angle_gamma   90.00
#
_symmetry.space_group_name_H-M   'P 1'
#
loop_
_entity.id
_entity.type
_entity.pdbx_description
1 polymer ?
#
loop_
_entity_poly.entity_id
_entity_poly.type
_entity_poly.pdbx_seq_one_letter_code
_entity_poly.pdbx_strand_id
1 'polypeptide(L)'
;MFAVPPGFAVGCSSDYSSFICLQPATVDSVRVKMGLIFFGEDWPRDALDGAIELFHKTMAEDKAILVELARGLRSRHHRAGPLAPADFEGPISDFYRYMNRVLAPAL
;
A
#
# COMPACT_ATOMS: atom_id res chain seq x y z
N MET A 1 8.02 -3.44 -7.22
CA MET A 1 7.24 -2.38 -6.54
C MET A 1 8.18 -1.27 -6.11
N PHE A 2 7.78 -0.03 -6.29
CA PHE A 2 8.52 1.17 -5.85
C PHE A 2 7.67 1.93 -4.84
N ALA A 3 8.29 2.39 -3.77
CA ALA A 3 7.63 3.22 -2.76
C ALA A 3 8.33 4.57 -2.64
N VAL A 4 7.53 5.63 -2.57
CA VAL A 4 7.97 7.00 -2.32
C VAL A 4 7.32 7.47 -1.02
N PRO A 5 8.04 7.43 0.10
CA PRO A 5 7.50 7.89 1.36
C PRO A 5 7.06 9.37 1.32
N PRO A 6 6.04 9.76 2.06
CA PRO A 6 5.34 8.95 3.07
C PRO A 6 4.15 8.14 2.55
N GLY A 7 3.65 8.37 1.35
CA GLY A 7 2.33 7.85 1.02
C GLY A 7 2.10 7.45 -0.43
N PHE A 8 3.13 7.22 -1.23
CA PHE A 8 2.96 6.81 -2.62
C PHE A 8 3.69 5.51 -2.92
N ALA A 9 3.03 4.58 -3.59
CA ALA A 9 3.63 3.35 -4.07
C ALA A 9 3.12 3.00 -5.47
N VAL A 10 3.99 2.38 -6.27
CA VAL A 10 3.72 1.90 -7.63
C VAL A 10 4.15 0.45 -7.75
N GLY A 11 3.26 -0.39 -8.20
CA GLY A 11 3.54 -1.76 -8.64
C GLY A 11 3.55 -1.80 -10.16
N CYS A 12 4.64 -2.28 -10.76
CA CYS A 12 4.75 -2.45 -12.21
C CYS A 12 4.67 -3.92 -12.57
N SER A 13 3.85 -4.24 -13.54
CA SER A 13 3.77 -5.52 -14.24
C SER A 13 4.17 -5.32 -15.70
N SER A 14 4.16 -6.40 -16.50
CA SER A 14 4.46 -6.32 -17.93
C SER A 14 3.47 -5.47 -18.71
N ASP A 15 2.20 -5.52 -18.33
CA ASP A 15 1.10 -5.01 -19.13
C ASP A 15 0.43 -3.78 -18.53
N TYR A 16 0.53 -3.60 -17.21
CA TYR A 16 -0.03 -2.44 -16.52
C TYR A 16 0.77 -2.11 -15.26
N SER A 17 0.58 -0.92 -14.75
CA SER A 17 1.01 -0.51 -13.41
C SER A 17 -0.18 -0.25 -12.52
N SER A 18 -0.05 -0.55 -11.23
CA SER A 18 -0.97 -0.11 -10.19
C SER A 18 -0.32 0.96 -9.34
N PHE A 19 -1.08 1.93 -8.86
CA PHE A 19 -0.58 2.91 -7.90
C PHE A 19 -1.52 3.06 -6.71
N ILE A 20 -0.92 3.37 -5.57
CA ILE A 20 -1.61 3.70 -4.33
C ILE A 20 -1.05 5.02 -3.81
N CYS A 21 -1.93 5.96 -3.49
CA CYS A 21 -1.60 7.23 -2.86
C CYS A 21 -2.36 7.34 -1.54
N LEU A 22 -1.61 7.41 -0.45
CA LEU A 22 -2.13 7.50 0.91
C LEU A 22 -2.11 8.95 1.38
N GLN A 23 -3.24 9.47 1.82
CA GLN A 23 -3.37 10.81 2.36
C GLN A 23 -3.92 10.72 3.79
N PRO A 24 -3.15 11.12 4.81
CA PRO A 24 -3.65 11.19 6.17
C PRO A 24 -4.91 12.07 6.23
N ALA A 25 -5.98 11.55 6.85
CA ALA A 25 -7.22 12.29 7.03
C ALA A 25 -7.44 12.66 8.50
N THR A 26 -7.19 11.70 9.40
CA THR A 26 -7.20 11.90 10.86
C THR A 26 -6.08 11.05 11.48
N VAL A 27 -5.97 11.07 12.82
CA VAL A 27 -5.02 10.19 13.54
C VAL A 27 -5.32 8.70 13.29
N ASP A 28 -6.58 8.35 13.04
CA ASP A 28 -7.06 6.97 12.92
C ASP A 28 -7.52 6.62 11.50
N SER A 29 -7.40 7.50 10.56
CA SER A 29 -7.90 7.26 9.20
C SER A 29 -7.01 7.83 8.11
N VAL A 30 -6.96 7.12 7.01
CA VAL A 30 -6.25 7.51 5.80
C VAL A 30 -7.21 7.46 4.60
N ARG A 31 -7.12 8.46 3.74
CA ARG A 31 -7.78 8.42 2.43
C ARG A 31 -6.85 7.74 1.44
N VAL A 32 -7.36 6.73 0.76
CA VAL A 32 -6.61 6.00 -0.25
C VAL A 32 -7.14 6.37 -1.63
N LYS A 33 -6.25 6.85 -2.50
CA LYS A 33 -6.48 6.93 -3.94
C LYS A 33 -5.65 5.85 -4.61
N MET A 34 -6.26 5.13 -5.52
CA MET A 34 -5.61 4.04 -6.23
C MET A 34 -6.10 3.97 -7.66
N GLY A 35 -5.33 3.34 -8.53
CA GLY A 35 -5.71 3.14 -9.91
C GLY A 35 -4.77 2.20 -10.66
N LEU A 36 -5.18 1.90 -11.88
CA LEU A 36 -4.43 1.11 -12.86
C LEU A 36 -4.07 2.00 -14.05
N ILE A 37 -2.88 1.77 -14.58
CA ILE A 37 -2.37 2.42 -15.80
C ILE A 37 -2.00 1.29 -16.74
N PHE A 38 -2.76 1.11 -17.80
CA PHE A 38 -2.51 0.10 -18.83
C PHE A 38 -1.54 0.64 -19.87
N PHE A 39 -0.64 -0.22 -20.34
CA PHE A 39 0.33 0.13 -21.38
C PHE A 39 -0.21 -0.27 -22.75
N GLY A 40 -0.07 0.63 -23.76
CA GLY A 40 -0.57 0.42 -25.10
C GLY A 40 -2.03 0.88 -25.30
N GLU A 41 -2.48 0.84 -26.56
CA GLU A 41 -3.78 1.40 -26.97
C GLU A 41 -4.84 0.32 -27.24
N ASP A 42 -4.44 -0.93 -27.50
CA ASP A 42 -5.31 -1.99 -28.03
C ASP A 42 -5.71 -3.02 -26.97
N TRP A 43 -6.19 -2.55 -25.83
CA TRP A 43 -6.68 -3.47 -24.80
C TRP A 43 -8.09 -3.95 -25.10
N PRO A 44 -8.35 -5.29 -25.17
CA PRO A 44 -9.71 -5.83 -25.23
C PRO A 44 -10.51 -5.36 -24.02
N ARG A 45 -11.77 -4.95 -24.25
CA ARG A 45 -12.59 -4.35 -23.20
C ARG A 45 -12.87 -5.30 -22.03
N ASP A 46 -13.08 -6.57 -22.35
CA ASP A 46 -13.26 -7.63 -21.35
C ASP A 46 -12.01 -7.85 -20.47
N ALA A 47 -10.82 -7.73 -21.04
CA ALA A 47 -9.57 -7.81 -20.28
C ALA A 47 -9.40 -6.60 -19.33
N LEU A 48 -9.76 -5.38 -19.79
CA LEU A 48 -9.78 -4.19 -18.95
C LEU A 48 -10.77 -4.33 -17.79
N ASP A 49 -11.99 -4.71 -18.09
CA ASP A 49 -13.06 -4.86 -17.10
C ASP A 49 -12.68 -5.95 -16.08
N GLY A 50 -12.12 -7.07 -16.53
CA GLY A 50 -11.64 -8.15 -15.65
C GLY A 50 -10.50 -7.72 -14.72
N ALA A 51 -9.52 -6.95 -15.23
CA ALA A 51 -8.43 -6.41 -14.41
C ALA A 51 -8.93 -5.42 -13.36
N ILE A 52 -9.86 -4.55 -13.74
CA ILE A 52 -10.48 -3.57 -12.83
C ILE A 52 -11.29 -4.29 -11.75
N GLU A 53 -12.10 -5.29 -12.11
CA GLU A 53 -12.88 -6.08 -11.16
C GLU A 53 -11.99 -6.80 -10.14
N LEU A 54 -10.93 -7.49 -10.62
CA LEU A 54 -9.96 -8.15 -9.76
C LEU A 54 -9.29 -7.17 -8.80
N PHE A 55 -8.89 -6.00 -9.30
CA PHE A 55 -8.27 -4.95 -8.48
C PHE A 55 -9.21 -4.46 -7.38
N HIS A 56 -10.48 -4.19 -7.71
CA HIS A 56 -11.47 -3.77 -6.73
C HIS A 56 -11.75 -4.84 -5.67
N LYS A 57 -11.83 -6.10 -6.08
CA LYS A 57 -12.03 -7.23 -5.16
C LYS A 57 -10.88 -7.36 -4.18
N THR A 58 -9.65 -7.35 -4.67
CA THR A 58 -8.43 -7.40 -3.83
C THR A 58 -8.39 -6.23 -2.83
N MET A 59 -8.67 -5.02 -3.28
CA MET A 59 -8.67 -3.85 -2.40
C MET A 59 -9.78 -3.91 -1.34
N ALA A 60 -10.92 -4.51 -1.64
CA ALA A 60 -12.00 -4.69 -0.66
C ALA A 60 -11.62 -5.73 0.41
N GLU A 61 -10.96 -6.82 0.04
CA GLU A 61 -10.43 -7.82 0.95
C GLU A 61 -9.36 -7.21 1.87
N ASP A 62 -8.41 -6.49 1.30
CA ASP A 62 -7.35 -5.80 2.06
C ASP A 62 -7.92 -4.79 3.05
N LYS A 63 -8.92 -4.03 2.65
CA LYS A 63 -9.59 -3.06 3.53
C LYS A 63 -10.19 -3.74 4.76
N ALA A 64 -10.84 -4.89 4.60
CA ALA A 64 -11.42 -5.64 5.70
C ALA A 64 -10.34 -6.09 6.69
N ILE A 65 -9.23 -6.64 6.19
CA ILE A 65 -8.08 -7.06 7.00
C ILE A 65 -7.46 -5.87 7.74
N LEU A 66 -7.26 -4.75 7.07
CA LEU A 66 -6.67 -3.55 7.66
C LEU A 66 -7.52 -2.98 8.82
N VAL A 67 -8.85 -3.05 8.72
CA VAL A 67 -9.74 -2.62 9.80
C VAL A 67 -9.57 -3.49 11.05
N GLU A 68 -9.51 -4.81 10.88
CA GLU A 68 -9.27 -5.73 12.01
C GLU A 68 -7.85 -5.58 12.58
N LEU A 69 -6.86 -5.42 11.72
CA LEU A 69 -5.49 -5.16 12.14
C LEU A 69 -5.38 -3.88 12.97
N ALA A 70 -6.03 -2.79 12.54
CA ALA A 70 -6.05 -1.54 13.28
C ALA A 70 -6.66 -1.67 14.68
N ARG A 71 -7.65 -2.55 14.85
CA ARG A 71 -8.19 -2.90 16.18
C ARG A 71 -7.18 -3.66 17.03
N GLY A 72 -6.49 -4.64 16.41
CA GLY A 72 -5.45 -5.42 17.08
C GLY A 72 -4.26 -4.58 17.55
N LEU A 73 -3.84 -3.57 16.76
CA LEU A 73 -2.75 -2.64 17.09
C LEU A 73 -3.03 -1.81 18.36
N ARG A 74 -4.30 -1.60 18.72
CA ARG A 74 -4.71 -0.90 19.95
C ARG A 74 -4.69 -1.79 21.20
N SER A 75 -4.41 -3.09 21.04
CA SER A 75 -4.31 -4.00 22.16
C SER A 75 -3.08 -3.69 23.00
N ARG A 76 -3.24 -3.72 24.35
CA ARG A 76 -2.12 -3.63 25.30
C ARG A 76 -1.09 -4.77 25.18
N HIS A 77 -1.45 -5.84 24.48
CA HIS A 77 -0.58 -7.00 24.23
C HIS A 77 0.10 -6.95 22.85
N HIS A 78 -0.19 -5.89 22.05
CA HIS A 78 0.45 -5.75 20.75
C HIS A 78 1.97 -5.63 20.91
N ARG A 79 2.70 -6.38 20.10
CA ARG A 79 4.15 -6.27 19.95
C ARG A 79 4.49 -6.27 18.46
N ALA A 80 5.41 -5.40 18.06
CA ALA A 80 5.91 -5.42 16.70
C ALA A 80 6.65 -6.73 16.43
N GLY A 81 6.35 -7.37 15.30
CA GLY A 81 7.09 -8.52 14.79
C GLY A 81 8.37 -8.11 14.06
N PRO A 82 9.29 -9.05 13.82
CA PRO A 82 10.43 -8.80 12.95
C PRO A 82 9.95 -8.64 11.50
N LEU A 83 10.65 -7.81 10.73
CA LEU A 83 10.46 -7.75 9.28
C LEU A 83 11.08 -8.99 8.60
N ALA A 84 10.50 -9.40 7.48
CA ALA A 84 11.11 -10.37 6.59
C ALA A 84 12.38 -9.78 5.92
N PRO A 85 13.24 -10.64 5.31
CA PRO A 85 14.41 -10.16 4.58
C PRO A 85 14.07 -9.10 3.53
N ALA A 86 15.05 -8.25 3.21
CA ALA A 86 14.87 -7.10 2.32
C ALA A 86 14.35 -7.44 0.92
N ASP A 87 14.58 -8.66 0.44
CA ASP A 87 14.05 -9.14 -0.85
C ASP A 87 12.51 -9.19 -0.87
N PHE A 88 11.88 -9.31 0.31
CA PHE A 88 10.43 -9.33 0.47
C PHE A 88 9.87 -8.02 1.00
N GLU A 89 10.47 -7.46 2.06
CA GLU A 89 9.95 -6.29 2.78
C GLU A 89 10.88 -5.07 2.72
N GLY A 90 11.73 -4.98 1.70
CA GLY A 90 12.62 -3.83 1.48
C GLY A 90 11.92 -2.47 1.50
N PRO A 91 10.80 -2.28 0.78
CA PRO A 91 10.05 -1.01 0.80
C PRO A 91 9.52 -0.62 2.19
N ILE A 92 9.18 -1.61 3.03
CA ILE A 92 8.75 -1.37 4.42
C ILE A 92 9.95 -0.91 5.26
N SER A 93 11.09 -1.56 5.10
CA SER A 93 12.35 -1.15 5.75
C SER A 93 12.76 0.27 5.37
N ASP A 94 12.64 0.65 4.10
CA ASP A 94 12.92 2.01 3.61
C ASP A 94 11.96 3.04 4.19
N PHE A 95 10.69 2.69 4.32
CA PHE A 95 9.69 3.52 4.99
C PHE A 95 10.06 3.77 6.46
N TYR A 96 10.47 2.75 7.21
CA TYR A 96 10.92 2.92 8.60
C TYR A 96 12.17 3.79 8.70
N ARG A 97 13.12 3.65 7.79
CA ARG A 97 14.30 4.53 7.75
C ARG A 97 13.90 5.98 7.46
N TYR A 98 12.95 6.20 6.57
CA TYR A 98 12.40 7.53 6.32
C TYR A 98 11.74 8.09 7.58
N MET A 99 10.86 7.35 8.24
CA MET A 99 10.18 7.77 9.46
C MET A 99 11.16 8.11 10.57
N ASN A 100 12.19 7.29 10.79
CA ASN A 100 13.24 7.57 11.79
C ASN A 100 13.96 8.88 11.49
N ARG A 101 14.29 9.18 10.24
CA ARG A 101 14.93 10.45 9.89
C ARG A 101 14.06 11.68 10.13
N VAL A 102 12.74 11.52 9.91
CA VAL A 102 11.79 12.64 10.06
C VAL A 102 11.41 12.86 11.51
N LEU A 103 11.28 11.79 12.30
CA LEU A 103 10.80 11.85 13.70
C LEU A 103 11.93 11.94 14.73
N ALA A 104 13.12 11.41 14.46
CA ALA A 104 14.24 11.42 15.41
C ALA A 104 14.67 12.82 15.91
N PRO A 105 14.56 13.91 15.12
CA PRO A 105 14.85 15.25 15.64
C PRO A 105 13.77 15.79 16.59
N ALA A 106 12.61 15.13 16.67
CA ALA A 106 11.46 15.57 17.49
C ALA A 106 11.32 14.77 18.81
N LEU A 107 12.18 13.77 19.00
CA LEU A 107 12.26 12.94 20.20
C LEU A 107 13.49 13.31 21.03
#